data_5b7c73efdc1bab33e52a79122666d1a4
#
_entry.id   5b7c73efdc1bab33e52a79122666d1a4
#
_cell.length_a   1.000
_cell.length_b   1.000
_cell.length_c   1.000
_cell.angle_alpha   90.00
_cell.angle_beta   90.00
_cell.angle_gamma   90.00
#
_symmetry.space_group_name_H-M   'P 1'
#
loop_
_entity.id
_entity.type
_entity.pdbx_description
1 polymer ?
#
loop_
_entity_poly.entity_id
_entity_poly.type
_entity_poly.pdbx_seq_one_letter_code
_entity_poly.pdbx_strand_id
1 'polypeptide(L)'
;MTAPFRRHVLYLPGFDPIPPRRYRELYRREAADQARISGHRLRITKAQAQGFAWAVHGRVEGRDTTTVIEVALWSDIVQASMRQGIAGTFAQLARTSWTYIATGTLSRLMRLRRGPVIAALYPIAVLLIQLVLALLAGGLAAWLVGGWPGLPVGLAVAWGVLVLGRRLDHRLFAYYLMHDYAFTARHRGAYPPALEDRLAQFRARLTAILDDGPDEVLVVGHSSGAYLAVSLMADLLRERADPGPALSLLTLGHVVPMAAFLPDAGRLRDDLGWLARSDGLFWLDVTAPGDACCFALCDPVAVCGQAGPDQRWPLVISAAFTHTLSPDRQAALKNRWFKLHFQYLCAFDRPGDYDYFAITAGPRTLAQRFAGRKPSPGRITRPVGAR
;
A
#
# COMPACT_ATOMS: atom_id res chain seq x y z
N MET A 1 -11.06 9.38 37.75
CA MET A 1 -11.02 8.65 36.47
C MET A 1 -9.93 9.31 35.64
N THR A 2 -8.92 8.56 35.17
CA THR A 2 -7.90 9.09 34.25
C THR A 2 -8.55 9.42 32.91
N ALA A 3 -8.14 10.53 32.30
CA ALA A 3 -8.63 10.92 30.96
C ALA A 3 -8.40 9.78 29.93
N PRO A 4 -9.30 9.60 28.97
CA PRO A 4 -9.13 8.59 27.93
C PRO A 4 -7.88 8.92 27.08
N PHE A 5 -7.14 7.88 26.68
CA PHE A 5 -6.01 8.04 25.76
C PHE A 5 -6.52 8.52 24.38
N ARG A 6 -5.98 9.63 23.90
CA ARG A 6 -6.38 10.28 22.65
C ARG A 6 -5.39 9.97 21.54
N ARG A 7 -5.86 9.39 20.44
CA ARG A 7 -5.04 9.13 19.25
C ARG A 7 -5.67 9.75 18.02
N HIS A 8 -4.84 10.26 17.13
CA HIS A 8 -5.23 10.57 15.76
C HIS A 8 -4.48 9.66 14.79
N VAL A 9 -5.21 8.95 13.96
CA VAL A 9 -4.67 8.10 12.88
C VAL A 9 -4.88 8.78 11.55
N LEU A 10 -3.81 9.05 10.81
CA LEU A 10 -3.88 9.46 9.41
C LEU A 10 -3.54 8.26 8.52
N TYR A 11 -4.56 7.71 7.85
CA TYR A 11 -4.41 6.53 6.99
C TYR A 11 -4.21 6.92 5.53
N LEU A 12 -3.06 6.55 4.96
CA LEU A 12 -2.71 6.71 3.54
C LEU A 12 -2.96 5.38 2.81
N PRO A 13 -4.02 5.29 1.99
CA PRO A 13 -4.27 4.10 1.17
C PRO A 13 -3.23 3.92 0.07
N GLY A 14 -3.15 2.71 -0.46
CA GLY A 14 -2.41 2.42 -1.68
C GLY A 14 -3.04 3.06 -2.91
N PHE A 15 -2.63 2.61 -4.09
CA PHE A 15 -3.22 3.02 -5.37
C PHE A 15 -4.65 2.50 -5.49
N ASP A 16 -5.60 3.20 -4.87
CA ASP A 16 -7.00 2.75 -4.76
C ASP A 16 -7.97 3.85 -5.26
N PRO A 17 -8.69 3.60 -6.37
CA PRO A 17 -9.68 4.54 -6.91
C PRO A 17 -11.02 4.51 -6.17
N ILE A 18 -11.18 3.61 -5.17
CA ILE A 18 -12.47 3.34 -4.53
C ILE A 18 -12.81 4.42 -3.49
N PRO A 19 -14.10 4.76 -3.32
CA PRO A 19 -14.54 5.74 -2.32
C PRO A 19 -14.14 5.36 -0.89
N PRO A 20 -13.80 6.34 -0.04
CA PRO A 20 -13.24 6.12 1.30
C PRO A 20 -14.20 5.42 2.27
N ARG A 21 -15.50 5.42 2.00
CA ARG A 21 -16.50 4.67 2.78
C ARG A 21 -16.15 3.20 2.95
N ARG A 22 -15.46 2.61 1.97
CA ARG A 22 -14.99 1.22 2.01
C ARG A 22 -14.08 0.97 3.21
N TYR A 23 -13.16 1.89 3.51
CA TYR A 23 -12.23 1.74 4.64
C TYR A 23 -12.94 1.80 5.98
N ARG A 24 -13.91 2.71 6.14
CA ARG A 24 -14.72 2.78 7.36
C ARG A 24 -15.55 1.51 7.55
N GLU A 25 -16.19 0.99 6.50
CA GLU A 25 -17.00 -0.23 6.59
C GLU A 25 -16.14 -1.47 6.83
N LEU A 26 -14.95 -1.54 6.21
CA LEU A 26 -13.97 -2.58 6.52
C LEU A 26 -13.57 -2.52 7.99
N TYR A 27 -13.14 -1.35 8.46
CA TYR A 27 -12.77 -1.15 9.87
C TYR A 27 -13.92 -1.53 10.81
N ARG A 28 -15.13 -1.09 10.54
CA ARG A 28 -16.31 -1.36 11.37
C ARG A 28 -16.59 -2.87 11.51
N ARG A 29 -16.54 -3.60 10.42
CA ARG A 29 -16.78 -5.05 10.39
C ARG A 29 -15.66 -5.80 11.11
N GLU A 30 -14.44 -5.54 10.71
CA GLU A 30 -13.27 -6.26 11.22
C GLU A 30 -12.97 -5.90 12.69
N ALA A 31 -13.22 -4.64 13.11
CA ALA A 31 -13.13 -4.24 14.51
C ALA A 31 -14.12 -5.00 15.41
N ALA A 32 -15.35 -5.25 14.92
CA ALA A 32 -16.31 -6.04 15.65
C ALA A 32 -15.85 -7.50 15.82
N ASP A 33 -15.27 -8.09 14.78
CA ASP A 33 -14.72 -9.43 14.83
C ASP A 33 -13.50 -9.51 15.78
N GLN A 34 -12.54 -8.58 15.65
CA GLN A 34 -11.38 -8.56 16.54
C GLN A 34 -11.76 -8.29 18.00
N ALA A 35 -12.72 -7.40 18.25
CA ALA A 35 -13.21 -7.11 19.59
C ALA A 35 -13.74 -8.37 20.27
N ARG A 36 -14.50 -9.21 19.54
CA ARG A 36 -15.01 -10.48 20.04
C ARG A 36 -13.88 -11.49 20.32
N ILE A 37 -12.84 -11.53 19.47
CA ILE A 37 -11.71 -12.46 19.61
C ILE A 37 -10.81 -12.05 20.79
N SER A 38 -10.46 -10.76 20.87
CA SER A 38 -9.48 -10.23 21.82
C SER A 38 -10.10 -9.66 23.11
N GLY A 39 -11.43 -9.73 23.28
CA GLY A 39 -12.12 -9.20 24.46
C GLY A 39 -12.13 -7.67 24.54
N HIS A 40 -11.94 -6.97 23.42
CA HIS A 40 -12.03 -5.51 23.36
C HIS A 40 -13.47 -5.04 23.29
N ARG A 41 -13.71 -3.78 23.66
CA ARG A 41 -15.00 -3.10 23.43
C ARG A 41 -14.71 -1.91 22.52
N LEU A 42 -15.24 -1.94 21.30
CA LEU A 42 -15.04 -0.89 20.29
C LEU A 42 -16.39 -0.39 19.77
N ARG A 43 -16.58 0.92 19.79
CA ARG A 43 -17.76 1.59 19.23
C ARG A 43 -17.31 2.62 18.22
N ILE A 44 -17.79 2.51 16.99
CA ILE A 44 -17.46 3.40 15.90
C ILE A 44 -18.59 4.42 15.73
N THR A 45 -18.22 5.69 15.66
CA THR A 45 -19.14 6.82 15.49
C THR A 45 -18.68 7.74 14.37
N LYS A 46 -19.48 8.74 14.03
CA LYS A 46 -19.04 9.83 13.14
C LYS A 46 -17.99 10.67 13.86
N ALA A 47 -16.98 11.12 13.15
CA ALA A 47 -16.03 12.13 13.62
C ALA A 47 -16.34 13.49 12.98
N GLN A 48 -16.02 14.57 13.70
CA GLN A 48 -15.91 15.90 13.13
C GLN A 48 -14.45 16.08 12.72
N ALA A 49 -14.18 16.07 11.42
CA ALA A 49 -12.86 16.29 10.84
C ALA A 49 -13.02 16.99 9.49
N GLN A 50 -11.95 17.60 9.00
CA GLN A 50 -11.94 18.30 7.70
C GLN A 50 -12.07 17.31 6.51
N GLY A 51 -11.61 16.06 6.69
CA GLY A 51 -11.64 15.01 5.68
C GLY A 51 -12.63 13.88 5.98
N PHE A 52 -12.53 12.78 5.24
CA PHE A 52 -13.31 11.59 5.51
C PHE A 52 -12.75 10.86 6.74
N ALA A 53 -13.49 10.90 7.84
CA ALA A 53 -13.05 10.35 9.12
C ALA A 53 -14.18 9.65 9.88
N TRP A 54 -13.78 8.88 10.89
CA TRP A 54 -14.66 8.30 11.91
C TRP A 54 -13.94 8.28 13.26
N ALA A 55 -14.73 8.27 14.33
CA ALA A 55 -14.21 8.13 15.67
C ALA A 55 -14.41 6.69 16.19
N VAL A 56 -13.45 6.22 16.96
CA VAL A 56 -13.49 4.93 17.64
C VAL A 56 -13.34 5.18 19.13
N HIS A 57 -14.38 4.81 19.88
CA HIS A 57 -14.34 4.80 21.34
C HIS A 57 -14.07 3.36 21.77
N GLY A 58 -12.96 3.16 22.43
CA GLY A 58 -12.47 1.84 22.81
C GLY A 58 -12.31 1.68 24.31
N ARG A 59 -12.53 0.44 24.78
CA ARG A 59 -11.97 -0.05 26.03
C ARG A 59 -11.12 -1.26 25.71
N VAL A 60 -9.80 -1.01 25.67
CA VAL A 60 -8.78 -1.97 25.28
C VAL A 60 -7.78 -2.07 26.41
N GLU A 61 -7.38 -3.28 26.77
CA GLU A 61 -6.42 -3.51 27.86
C GLU A 61 -6.83 -2.82 29.18
N GLY A 62 -8.14 -2.75 29.45
CA GLY A 62 -8.69 -2.17 30.67
C GLY A 62 -8.75 -0.63 30.73
N ARG A 63 -8.29 0.09 29.71
CA ARG A 63 -8.28 1.56 29.64
C ARG A 63 -9.22 2.07 28.54
N ASP A 64 -9.80 3.23 28.79
CA ASP A 64 -10.66 3.92 27.83
C ASP A 64 -9.79 4.73 26.83
N THR A 65 -10.18 4.69 25.58
CA THR A 65 -9.47 5.34 24.46
C THR A 65 -10.45 6.08 23.56
N THR A 66 -9.98 7.14 22.92
CA THR A 66 -10.69 7.83 21.84
C THR A 66 -9.73 8.05 20.68
N THR A 67 -10.03 7.43 19.54
CA THR A 67 -9.23 7.57 18.33
C THR A 67 -10.05 8.21 17.22
N VAL A 68 -9.51 9.21 16.55
CA VAL A 68 -10.02 9.69 15.26
C VAL A 68 -9.19 9.03 14.17
N ILE A 69 -9.84 8.40 13.19
CA ILE A 69 -9.20 7.82 12.02
C ILE A 69 -9.64 8.64 10.81
N GLU A 70 -8.70 9.30 10.17
CA GLU A 70 -8.88 10.14 9.00
C GLU A 70 -8.15 9.52 7.80
N VAL A 71 -8.81 9.52 6.63
CA VAL A 71 -8.23 8.98 5.40
C VAL A 71 -7.62 10.11 4.58
N ALA A 72 -6.32 10.04 4.35
CA ALA A 72 -5.57 10.94 3.47
C ALA A 72 -5.85 10.57 2.01
N LEU A 73 -6.85 11.23 1.41
CA LEU A 73 -7.39 10.89 0.10
C LEU A 73 -6.53 11.45 -1.04
N TRP A 74 -6.12 10.54 -1.93
CA TRP A 74 -5.49 10.85 -3.21
C TRP A 74 -6.09 10.05 -4.38
N SER A 75 -7.28 9.49 -4.14
CA SER A 75 -8.01 8.67 -5.12
C SER A 75 -8.40 9.43 -6.40
N ASP A 76 -8.53 10.74 -6.35
CA ASP A 76 -8.74 11.60 -7.53
C ASP A 76 -7.53 11.58 -8.48
N ILE A 77 -6.31 11.62 -7.93
CA ILE A 77 -5.06 11.48 -8.70
C ILE A 77 -4.98 10.08 -9.31
N VAL A 78 -5.32 9.04 -8.51
CA VAL A 78 -5.40 7.66 -8.98
C VAL A 78 -6.40 7.54 -10.13
N GLN A 79 -7.64 8.01 -9.94
CA GLN A 79 -8.68 7.96 -10.96
C GLN A 79 -8.29 8.72 -12.23
N ALA A 80 -7.64 9.88 -12.11
CA ALA A 80 -7.15 10.64 -13.24
C ALA A 80 -6.10 9.84 -14.04
N SER A 81 -5.20 9.14 -13.37
CA SER A 81 -4.17 8.30 -14.00
C SER A 81 -4.74 7.07 -14.71
N MET A 82 -5.91 6.59 -14.27
CA MET A 82 -6.62 5.43 -14.85
C MET A 82 -7.53 5.77 -16.04
N ARG A 83 -7.69 7.05 -16.38
CA ARG A 83 -8.53 7.50 -17.51
C ARG A 83 -7.90 7.19 -18.88
N GLN A 84 -7.47 5.94 -19.06
CA GLN A 84 -6.85 5.48 -20.30
C GLN A 84 -7.81 4.54 -21.05
N GLY A 85 -7.88 4.70 -22.38
CA GLY A 85 -8.56 3.75 -23.24
C GLY A 85 -7.77 2.43 -23.37
N ILE A 86 -8.33 1.46 -24.09
CA ILE A 86 -7.66 0.15 -24.32
C ILE A 86 -6.29 0.37 -24.96
N ALA A 87 -6.19 1.15 -26.04
CA ALA A 87 -4.94 1.45 -26.72
C ALA A 87 -3.93 2.13 -25.77
N GLY A 88 -4.38 3.07 -24.93
CA GLY A 88 -3.57 3.73 -23.93
C GLY A 88 -3.01 2.75 -22.89
N THR A 89 -3.80 1.75 -22.48
CA THR A 89 -3.32 0.71 -21.54
C THR A 89 -2.22 -0.17 -22.16
N PHE A 90 -2.35 -0.56 -23.42
CA PHE A 90 -1.27 -1.29 -24.12
C PHE A 90 -0.01 -0.44 -24.33
N ALA A 91 -0.18 0.85 -24.62
CA ALA A 91 0.96 1.79 -24.67
C ALA A 91 1.64 1.92 -23.29
N GLN A 92 0.85 1.98 -22.21
CA GLN A 92 1.39 1.94 -20.84
C GLN A 92 2.11 0.64 -20.55
N LEU A 93 1.56 -0.52 -20.94
CA LEU A 93 2.20 -1.82 -20.80
C LEU A 93 3.60 -1.81 -21.44
N ALA A 94 3.70 -1.38 -22.69
CA ALA A 94 4.98 -1.32 -23.41
C ALA A 94 5.98 -0.38 -22.72
N ARG A 95 5.55 0.83 -22.36
CA ARG A 95 6.40 1.83 -21.70
C ARG A 95 6.85 1.37 -20.31
N THR A 96 5.94 0.83 -19.51
CA THR A 96 6.24 0.35 -18.14
C THR A 96 7.22 -0.81 -18.19
N SER A 97 6.96 -1.82 -19.02
CA SER A 97 7.87 -2.96 -19.21
C SER A 97 9.26 -2.49 -19.64
N TRP A 98 9.32 -1.59 -20.63
CA TRP A 98 10.58 -1.00 -21.07
C TRP A 98 11.32 -0.27 -19.94
N THR A 99 10.61 0.56 -19.17
CA THR A 99 11.20 1.29 -18.05
C THR A 99 11.83 0.34 -17.03
N TYR A 100 11.10 -0.68 -16.57
CA TYR A 100 11.61 -1.62 -15.57
C TYR A 100 12.75 -2.50 -16.09
N ILE A 101 12.74 -2.89 -17.38
CA ILE A 101 13.79 -3.71 -18.00
C ILE A 101 15.03 -2.86 -18.30
N ALA A 102 14.88 -1.75 -19.03
CA ALA A 102 16.00 -0.94 -19.50
C ALA A 102 16.78 -0.26 -18.36
N THR A 103 16.11 0.03 -17.23
CA THR A 103 16.79 0.59 -16.04
C THR A 103 17.39 -0.48 -15.12
N GLY A 104 17.24 -1.77 -15.45
CA GLY A 104 17.66 -2.88 -14.61
C GLY A 104 16.83 -3.03 -13.31
N THR A 105 15.77 -2.25 -13.16
CA THR A 105 14.90 -2.29 -11.95
C THR A 105 14.30 -3.66 -11.76
N LEU A 106 13.77 -4.29 -12.83
CA LEU A 106 13.18 -5.63 -12.76
C LEU A 106 14.19 -6.66 -12.22
N SER A 107 15.42 -6.67 -12.72
CA SER A 107 16.45 -7.62 -12.27
C SER A 107 16.81 -7.43 -10.79
N ARG A 108 16.78 -6.20 -10.29
CA ARG A 108 17.01 -5.90 -8.88
C ARG A 108 15.86 -6.37 -8.00
N LEU A 109 14.61 -6.14 -8.41
CA LEU A 109 13.41 -6.62 -7.72
C LEU A 109 13.38 -8.15 -7.62
N MET A 110 13.78 -8.85 -8.69
CA MET A 110 13.87 -10.34 -8.71
C MET A 110 14.84 -10.92 -7.67
N ARG A 111 15.83 -10.14 -7.22
CA ARG A 111 16.78 -10.56 -6.18
C ARG A 111 16.22 -10.48 -4.76
N LEU A 112 15.07 -9.83 -4.55
CA LEU A 112 14.41 -9.69 -3.25
C LEU A 112 13.42 -10.83 -3.00
N ARG A 113 12.22 -10.72 -3.53
CA ARG A 113 11.13 -11.67 -3.33
C ARG A 113 10.48 -12.01 -4.67
N ARG A 114 10.18 -13.30 -4.89
CA ARG A 114 9.52 -13.74 -6.12
C ARG A 114 8.05 -13.37 -6.18
N GLY A 115 7.35 -13.34 -5.03
CA GLY A 115 5.92 -13.04 -4.96
C GLY A 115 5.54 -11.72 -5.64
N PRO A 116 6.10 -10.57 -5.23
CA PRO A 116 5.82 -9.27 -5.86
C PRO A 116 6.14 -9.22 -7.35
N VAL A 117 7.19 -9.93 -7.79
CA VAL A 117 7.55 -10.00 -9.21
C VAL A 117 6.52 -10.79 -10.00
N ILE A 118 6.04 -11.93 -9.48
CA ILE A 118 4.97 -12.72 -10.10
C ILE A 118 3.68 -11.88 -10.16
N ALA A 119 3.34 -11.18 -9.07
CA ALA A 119 2.18 -10.28 -9.04
C ALA A 119 2.32 -9.14 -10.07
N ALA A 120 3.53 -8.61 -10.28
CA ALA A 120 3.81 -7.58 -11.28
C ALA A 120 3.75 -8.12 -12.72
N LEU A 121 4.16 -9.36 -12.96
CA LEU A 121 4.10 -10.00 -14.27
C LEU A 121 2.69 -10.45 -14.66
N TYR A 122 1.81 -10.67 -13.68
CA TYR A 122 0.45 -11.12 -13.91
C TYR A 122 -0.36 -10.22 -14.87
N PRO A 123 -0.48 -8.90 -14.67
CA PRO A 123 -1.23 -8.06 -15.58
C PRO A 123 -0.59 -7.99 -16.98
N ILE A 124 0.74 -8.07 -17.07
CA ILE A 124 1.46 -8.12 -18.34
C ILE A 124 1.06 -9.38 -19.11
N ALA A 125 1.12 -10.55 -18.44
CA ALA A 125 0.74 -11.82 -19.07
C ALA A 125 -0.71 -11.84 -19.52
N VAL A 126 -1.64 -11.40 -18.67
CA VAL A 126 -3.08 -11.35 -19.01
C VAL A 126 -3.34 -10.44 -20.21
N LEU A 127 -2.77 -9.24 -20.24
CA LEU A 127 -2.94 -8.30 -21.36
C LEU A 127 -2.33 -8.82 -22.66
N LEU A 128 -1.16 -9.46 -22.60
CA LEU A 128 -0.54 -10.09 -23.78
C LEU A 128 -1.36 -11.27 -24.30
N ILE A 129 -1.84 -12.15 -23.42
CA ILE A 129 -2.73 -13.26 -23.80
C ILE A 129 -4.01 -12.70 -24.47
N GLN A 130 -4.59 -11.66 -23.88
CA GLN A 130 -5.77 -11.00 -24.46
C GLN A 130 -5.49 -10.43 -25.85
N LEU A 131 -4.32 -9.80 -26.05
CA LEU A 131 -3.91 -9.28 -27.37
C LEU A 131 -3.75 -10.41 -28.38
N VAL A 132 -3.09 -11.50 -28.00
CA VAL A 132 -2.91 -12.67 -28.88
C VAL A 132 -4.26 -13.26 -29.24
N LEU A 133 -5.17 -13.45 -28.29
CA LEU A 133 -6.54 -13.94 -28.56
C LEU A 133 -7.31 -13.00 -29.48
N ALA A 134 -7.17 -11.69 -29.33
CA ALA A 134 -7.79 -10.71 -30.20
C ALA A 134 -7.26 -10.81 -31.64
N LEU A 135 -5.95 -10.93 -31.80
CA LEU A 135 -5.31 -11.08 -33.12
C LEU A 135 -5.70 -12.41 -33.79
N LEU A 136 -5.72 -13.51 -33.05
CA LEU A 136 -6.14 -14.82 -33.59
C LEU A 136 -7.61 -14.82 -34.00
N ALA A 137 -8.51 -14.32 -33.16
CA ALA A 137 -9.93 -14.25 -33.48
C ALA A 137 -10.20 -13.32 -34.66
N GLY A 138 -9.56 -12.15 -34.70
CA GLY A 138 -9.66 -11.21 -35.81
C GLY A 138 -9.09 -11.77 -37.10
N GLY A 139 -7.93 -12.41 -37.06
CA GLY A 139 -7.30 -13.08 -38.20
C GLY A 139 -8.17 -14.20 -38.77
N LEU A 140 -8.75 -15.03 -37.90
CA LEU A 140 -9.67 -16.09 -38.31
C LEU A 140 -10.94 -15.50 -38.96
N ALA A 141 -11.53 -14.45 -38.39
CA ALA A 141 -12.69 -13.80 -38.96
C ALA A 141 -12.40 -13.17 -40.33
N ALA A 142 -11.23 -12.51 -40.47
CA ALA A 142 -10.79 -11.95 -41.75
C ALA A 142 -10.59 -13.05 -42.83
N TRP A 143 -10.01 -14.16 -42.45
CA TRP A 143 -9.79 -15.32 -43.33
C TRP A 143 -11.10 -15.97 -43.76
N LEU A 144 -12.06 -16.16 -42.85
CA LEU A 144 -13.38 -16.77 -43.14
C LEU A 144 -14.22 -15.89 -44.09
N VAL A 145 -14.17 -14.56 -43.95
CA VAL A 145 -14.90 -13.62 -44.83
C VAL A 145 -14.21 -13.52 -46.20
N GLY A 146 -12.90 -13.59 -46.23
CA GLY A 146 -12.12 -13.48 -47.46
C GLY A 146 -12.15 -12.10 -48.10
N GLY A 147 -11.26 -11.90 -49.08
CA GLY A 147 -11.17 -10.64 -49.83
C GLY A 147 -10.98 -9.39 -48.98
N TRP A 148 -11.22 -8.21 -49.61
CA TRP A 148 -11.05 -6.94 -48.91
C TRP A 148 -12.06 -6.68 -47.77
N PRO A 149 -13.31 -7.22 -47.74
CA PRO A 149 -14.22 -7.05 -46.59
C PRO A 149 -13.75 -7.78 -45.36
N GLY A 150 -12.91 -8.82 -45.49
CA GLY A 150 -12.36 -9.58 -44.37
C GLY A 150 -11.58 -8.71 -43.43
N LEU A 151 -10.80 -7.72 -43.92
CA LEU A 151 -9.98 -6.87 -43.06
C LEU A 151 -10.78 -6.06 -42.02
N PRO A 152 -11.80 -5.26 -42.40
CA PRO A 152 -12.57 -4.52 -41.42
C PRO A 152 -13.35 -5.43 -40.45
N VAL A 153 -13.83 -6.58 -40.92
CA VAL A 153 -14.49 -7.57 -40.04
C VAL A 153 -13.51 -8.14 -39.01
N GLY A 154 -12.33 -8.52 -39.45
CA GLY A 154 -11.27 -8.99 -38.55
C GLY A 154 -10.86 -7.97 -37.50
N LEU A 155 -10.70 -6.70 -37.91
CA LEU A 155 -10.41 -5.60 -36.96
C LEU A 155 -11.56 -5.38 -35.96
N ALA A 156 -12.81 -5.44 -36.41
CA ALA A 156 -13.97 -5.30 -35.52
C ALA A 156 -14.05 -6.44 -34.50
N VAL A 157 -13.78 -7.70 -34.92
CA VAL A 157 -13.74 -8.85 -34.02
C VAL A 157 -12.58 -8.73 -33.01
N ALA A 158 -11.38 -8.38 -33.47
CA ALA A 158 -10.23 -8.17 -32.59
C ALA A 158 -10.52 -7.10 -31.54
N TRP A 159 -11.08 -5.96 -31.94
CA TRP A 159 -11.51 -4.92 -31.02
C TRP A 159 -12.57 -5.40 -30.03
N GLY A 160 -13.56 -6.17 -30.50
CA GLY A 160 -14.59 -6.78 -29.65
C GLY A 160 -14.00 -7.64 -28.53
N VAL A 161 -12.98 -8.46 -28.85
CA VAL A 161 -12.26 -9.27 -27.86
C VAL A 161 -11.53 -8.39 -26.81
N LEU A 162 -10.89 -7.31 -27.25
CA LEU A 162 -10.23 -6.37 -26.33
C LEU A 162 -11.25 -5.64 -25.43
N VAL A 163 -12.39 -5.25 -25.97
CA VAL A 163 -13.50 -4.65 -25.21
C VAL A 163 -14.06 -5.63 -24.19
N LEU A 164 -14.25 -6.90 -24.57
CA LEU A 164 -14.71 -7.95 -23.67
C LEU A 164 -13.73 -8.15 -22.50
N GLY A 165 -12.43 -8.23 -22.78
CA GLY A 165 -11.41 -8.36 -21.75
C GLY A 165 -11.40 -7.18 -20.79
N ARG A 166 -11.54 -5.95 -21.29
CA ARG A 166 -11.68 -4.76 -20.45
C ARG A 166 -12.94 -4.80 -19.56
N ARG A 167 -14.07 -5.30 -20.08
CA ARG A 167 -15.29 -5.47 -19.28
C ARG A 167 -15.14 -6.51 -18.18
N LEU A 168 -14.29 -7.52 -18.39
CA LEU A 168 -13.99 -8.56 -17.40
C LEU A 168 -12.96 -8.13 -16.36
N ASP A 169 -12.40 -6.92 -16.45
CA ASP A 169 -11.32 -6.47 -15.56
C ASP A 169 -11.74 -6.40 -14.08
N HIS A 170 -13.02 -6.24 -13.78
CA HIS A 170 -13.54 -6.34 -12.41
C HIS A 170 -13.29 -7.71 -11.74
N ARG A 171 -12.96 -8.76 -12.54
CA ARG A 171 -12.58 -10.11 -12.08
C ARG A 171 -11.09 -10.35 -12.20
N LEU A 172 -10.46 -9.79 -13.23
CA LEU A 172 -9.06 -10.06 -13.58
C LEU A 172 -8.10 -9.05 -12.96
N PHE A 173 -8.53 -7.82 -12.72
CA PHE A 173 -7.72 -6.72 -12.19
C PHE A 173 -6.45 -6.40 -13.00
N ALA A 174 -6.35 -6.86 -14.26
CA ALA A 174 -5.15 -6.68 -15.07
C ALA A 174 -4.96 -5.23 -15.54
N TYR A 175 -6.04 -4.57 -15.99
CA TYR A 175 -6.00 -3.15 -16.33
C TYR A 175 -5.72 -2.30 -15.10
N TYR A 176 -6.39 -2.59 -13.98
CA TYR A 176 -6.16 -1.90 -12.72
C TYR A 176 -4.69 -1.96 -12.28
N LEU A 177 -4.10 -3.16 -12.20
CA LEU A 177 -2.70 -3.34 -11.81
C LEU A 177 -1.72 -2.70 -12.79
N MET A 178 -2.06 -2.75 -14.09
CA MET A 178 -1.22 -2.09 -15.10
C MET A 178 -1.16 -0.58 -14.88
N HIS A 179 -2.29 0.04 -14.49
CA HIS A 179 -2.32 1.47 -14.16
C HIS A 179 -1.52 1.81 -12.91
N ASP A 180 -1.55 0.98 -11.88
CA ASP A 180 -0.75 1.15 -10.65
C ASP A 180 0.75 1.15 -10.99
N TYR A 181 1.22 0.13 -11.72
CA TYR A 181 2.63 0.05 -12.11
C TYR A 181 3.04 1.16 -13.08
N ALA A 182 2.15 1.54 -14.01
CA ALA A 182 2.38 2.63 -14.93
C ALA A 182 2.46 3.99 -14.24
N PHE A 183 1.72 4.21 -13.15
CA PHE A 183 1.78 5.44 -12.37
C PHE A 183 3.20 5.71 -11.87
N THR A 184 3.82 4.70 -11.25
CA THR A 184 5.19 4.80 -10.73
C THR A 184 6.23 4.87 -11.86
N ALA A 185 6.07 4.04 -12.91
CA ALA A 185 7.02 3.95 -14.02
C ALA A 185 7.01 5.19 -14.93
N ARG A 186 5.87 5.86 -15.08
CA ARG A 186 5.70 7.02 -15.98
C ARG A 186 6.69 8.14 -15.69
N HIS A 187 6.95 8.38 -14.41
CA HIS A 187 7.88 9.40 -13.93
C HIS A 187 9.19 8.78 -13.42
N ARG A 188 9.48 7.54 -13.81
CA ARG A 188 10.70 6.81 -13.44
C ARG A 188 11.00 6.84 -11.94
N GLY A 189 9.92 6.85 -11.12
CA GLY A 189 9.99 6.88 -9.65
C GLY A 189 9.93 8.26 -9.03
N ALA A 190 10.02 9.35 -9.80
CA ALA A 190 9.76 10.69 -9.29
C ALA A 190 8.26 10.88 -9.03
N TYR A 191 7.92 11.71 -8.05
CA TYR A 191 6.53 12.06 -7.79
C TYR A 191 6.05 13.10 -8.80
N PRO A 192 4.84 12.92 -9.40
CA PRO A 192 4.25 13.95 -10.24
C PRO A 192 3.87 15.19 -9.41
N PRO A 193 3.87 16.40 -10.00
CA PRO A 193 3.55 17.63 -9.27
C PRO A 193 2.24 17.58 -8.46
N ALA A 194 1.19 17.04 -9.04
CA ALA A 194 -0.09 16.88 -8.34
C ALA A 194 0.00 16.00 -7.08
N LEU A 195 0.93 15.05 -7.03
CA LEU A 195 1.17 14.22 -5.84
C LEU A 195 2.01 14.98 -4.82
N GLU A 196 2.99 15.79 -5.25
CA GLU A 196 3.76 16.67 -4.38
C GLU A 196 2.85 17.69 -3.69
N ASP A 197 1.97 18.34 -4.45
CA ASP A 197 0.97 19.27 -3.91
C ASP A 197 0.05 18.58 -2.89
N ARG A 198 -0.32 17.32 -3.15
CA ARG A 198 -1.14 16.53 -2.25
C ARG A 198 -0.39 16.16 -0.97
N LEU A 199 0.89 15.79 -1.05
CA LEU A 199 1.73 15.55 0.12
C LEU A 199 1.90 16.83 0.97
N ALA A 200 2.04 18.00 0.35
CA ALA A 200 2.06 19.27 1.07
C ALA A 200 0.75 19.54 1.82
N GLN A 201 -0.41 19.25 1.21
CA GLN A 201 -1.71 19.34 1.89
C GLN A 201 -1.80 18.37 3.09
N PHE A 202 -1.35 17.12 2.92
CA PHE A 202 -1.33 16.14 4.01
C PHE A 202 -0.39 16.56 5.14
N ARG A 203 0.76 17.17 4.82
CA ARG A 203 1.69 17.70 5.80
C ARG A 203 1.06 18.84 6.61
N ALA A 204 0.42 19.79 5.96
CA ALA A 204 -0.29 20.89 6.64
C ALA A 204 -1.40 20.32 7.57
N ARG A 205 -2.14 19.30 7.10
CA ARG A 205 -3.13 18.63 7.92
C ARG A 205 -2.52 17.94 9.13
N LEU A 206 -1.39 17.24 8.93
CA LEU A 206 -0.69 16.52 9.99
C LEU A 206 -0.13 17.48 11.06
N THR A 207 0.38 18.65 10.63
CA THR A 207 0.80 19.73 11.54
C THR A 207 -0.37 20.19 12.42
N ALA A 208 -1.53 20.47 11.81
CA ALA A 208 -2.72 20.86 12.57
C ALA A 208 -3.21 19.78 13.55
N ILE A 209 -3.07 18.49 13.20
CA ILE A 209 -3.39 17.36 14.09
C ILE A 209 -2.41 17.32 15.29
N LEU A 210 -1.12 17.55 15.05
CA LEU A 210 -0.11 17.60 16.11
C LEU A 210 -0.37 18.76 17.07
N ASP A 211 -0.77 19.91 16.55
CA ASP A 211 -1.07 21.11 17.34
C ASP A 211 -2.35 20.95 18.23
N ASP A 212 -3.27 20.03 17.88
CA ASP A 212 -4.41 19.63 18.73
C ASP A 212 -3.98 18.81 19.96
N GLY A 213 -2.72 18.38 20.03
CA GLY A 213 -2.11 17.72 21.17
C GLY A 213 -2.76 16.40 21.60
N PRO A 214 -2.96 15.41 20.70
CA PRO A 214 -3.32 14.06 21.12
C PRO A 214 -2.16 13.37 21.84
N ASP A 215 -2.41 12.27 22.55
CA ASP A 215 -1.33 11.49 23.18
C ASP A 215 -0.43 10.81 22.13
N GLU A 216 -1.00 10.47 20.96
CA GLU A 216 -0.25 9.93 19.83
C GLU A 216 -0.86 10.34 18.49
N VAL A 217 0.00 10.71 17.54
CA VAL A 217 -0.32 10.79 16.11
C VAL A 217 0.31 9.60 15.39
N LEU A 218 -0.54 8.78 14.77
CA LEU A 218 -0.13 7.58 14.06
C LEU A 218 -0.40 7.74 12.56
N VAL A 219 0.64 7.81 11.76
CA VAL A 219 0.52 7.75 10.29
C VAL A 219 0.59 6.29 9.85
N VAL A 220 -0.42 5.85 9.10
CA VAL A 220 -0.50 4.47 8.57
C VAL A 220 -0.43 4.51 7.07
N GLY A 221 0.60 3.94 6.48
CA GLY A 221 0.74 3.78 5.02
C GLY A 221 0.55 2.32 4.60
N HIS A 222 -0.41 2.05 3.71
CA HIS A 222 -0.67 0.70 3.21
C HIS A 222 -0.29 0.58 1.74
N SER A 223 0.43 -0.51 1.36
CA SER A 223 0.83 -0.75 -0.03
C SER A 223 1.65 0.42 -0.61
N SER A 224 1.21 1.04 -1.72
CA SER A 224 1.81 2.26 -2.27
C SER A 224 1.73 3.46 -1.30
N GLY A 225 0.71 3.52 -0.43
CA GLY A 225 0.62 4.53 0.62
C GLY A 225 1.78 4.48 1.61
N ALA A 226 2.51 3.36 1.71
CA ALA A 226 3.66 3.24 2.59
C ALA A 226 4.81 4.16 2.19
N TYR A 227 5.16 4.22 0.89
CA TYR A 227 6.24 5.13 0.46
C TYR A 227 5.80 6.59 0.48
N LEU A 228 4.51 6.89 0.27
CA LEU A 228 3.97 8.23 0.44
C LEU A 228 4.04 8.68 1.91
N ALA A 229 3.70 7.76 2.84
CA ALA A 229 3.79 8.02 4.27
C ALA A 229 5.24 8.29 4.72
N VAL A 230 6.22 7.57 4.17
CA VAL A 230 7.64 7.84 4.42
C VAL A 230 8.02 9.26 4.01
N SER A 231 7.67 9.69 2.79
CA SER A 231 7.99 11.04 2.30
C SER A 231 7.23 12.12 3.09
N LEU A 232 5.96 11.89 3.42
CA LEU A 232 5.18 12.80 4.27
C LEU A 232 5.81 13.01 5.65
N MET A 233 6.26 11.92 6.28
CA MET A 233 6.89 11.98 7.61
C MET A 233 8.27 12.64 7.57
N ALA A 234 9.04 12.37 6.52
CA ALA A 234 10.34 13.01 6.32
C ALA A 234 10.19 14.52 6.12
N ASP A 235 9.23 14.96 5.31
CA ASP A 235 8.95 16.39 5.12
C ASP A 235 8.51 17.08 6.41
N LEU A 236 7.59 16.44 7.15
CA LEU A 236 7.11 16.97 8.42
C LEU A 236 8.25 17.18 9.42
N LEU A 237 9.10 16.18 9.62
CA LEU A 237 10.15 16.20 10.63
C LEU A 237 11.35 17.08 10.22
N ARG A 238 11.56 17.34 8.93
CA ARG A 238 12.53 18.34 8.48
C ARG A 238 12.10 19.77 8.82
N GLU A 239 10.79 20.03 8.83
CA GLU A 239 10.24 21.34 9.17
C GLU A 239 10.01 21.52 10.68
N ARG A 240 9.73 20.42 11.37
CA ARG A 240 9.38 20.43 12.80
C ARG A 240 10.30 19.49 13.58
N ALA A 241 11.38 20.04 14.15
CA ALA A 241 12.37 19.25 14.90
C ALA A 241 11.79 18.62 16.17
N ASP A 242 10.83 19.27 16.83
CA ASP A 242 10.06 18.73 17.95
C ASP A 242 8.60 18.52 17.51
N PRO A 243 8.18 17.27 17.27
CA PRO A 243 6.80 16.97 16.89
C PRO A 243 5.80 17.12 18.04
N GLY A 244 6.26 17.27 19.30
CA GLY A 244 5.41 17.39 20.49
C GLY A 244 4.84 16.04 20.94
N PRO A 245 3.59 15.66 20.58
CA PRO A 245 3.02 14.37 20.96
C PRO A 245 3.78 13.21 20.31
N ALA A 246 3.62 11.99 20.86
CA ALA A 246 4.27 10.81 20.31
C ALA A 246 3.88 10.63 18.83
N LEU A 247 4.86 10.65 17.94
CA LEU A 247 4.69 10.51 16.51
C LEU A 247 5.13 9.12 16.07
N SER A 248 4.25 8.43 15.35
CA SER A 248 4.47 7.05 14.94
C SER A 248 4.15 6.85 13.46
N LEU A 249 4.95 6.03 12.78
CA LEU A 249 4.72 5.57 11.42
C LEU A 249 4.52 4.05 11.42
N LEU A 250 3.43 3.60 10.82
CA LEU A 250 3.13 2.19 10.59
C LEU A 250 3.02 1.94 9.08
N THR A 251 3.97 1.21 8.50
CA THR A 251 3.89 0.78 7.10
C THR A 251 3.42 -0.66 7.02
N LEU A 252 2.41 -0.91 6.17
CA LEU A 252 1.72 -2.18 6.04
C LEU A 252 1.82 -2.70 4.60
N GLY A 253 2.32 -3.92 4.41
CA GLY A 253 2.36 -4.56 3.10
C GLY A 253 3.05 -3.70 2.03
N HIS A 254 4.17 -3.07 2.36
CA HIS A 254 4.79 -2.05 1.53
C HIS A 254 5.29 -2.57 0.17
N VAL A 255 5.28 -1.66 -0.82
CA VAL A 255 5.84 -1.87 -2.16
C VAL A 255 6.98 -0.88 -2.47
N VAL A 256 7.63 -0.35 -1.43
CA VAL A 256 8.71 0.66 -1.53
C VAL A 256 9.74 0.35 -2.62
N PRO A 257 10.29 -0.89 -2.75
CA PRO A 257 11.31 -1.17 -3.76
C PRO A 257 10.83 -0.95 -5.21
N MET A 258 9.53 -1.10 -5.50
CA MET A 258 9.01 -0.87 -6.85
C MET A 258 9.18 0.58 -7.30
N ALA A 259 9.04 1.53 -6.38
CA ALA A 259 9.27 2.96 -6.65
C ALA A 259 10.75 3.33 -6.48
N ALA A 260 11.36 2.98 -5.33
CA ALA A 260 12.68 3.43 -4.94
C ALA A 260 13.82 2.92 -5.84
N PHE A 261 13.63 1.79 -6.53
CA PHE A 261 14.65 1.26 -7.46
C PHE A 261 14.62 1.93 -8.83
N LEU A 262 13.60 2.70 -9.14
CA LEU A 262 13.57 3.48 -10.37
C LEU A 262 14.58 4.64 -10.32
N PRO A 263 15.14 5.02 -11.46
CA PRO A 263 16.29 5.94 -11.47
C PRO A 263 15.99 7.32 -10.88
N ASP A 264 14.81 7.87 -11.12
CA ASP A 264 14.48 9.24 -10.74
C ASP A 264 13.77 9.32 -9.37
N ALA A 265 13.79 8.21 -8.59
CA ALA A 265 13.25 8.13 -7.22
C ALA A 265 14.22 8.69 -6.16
N GLY A 266 15.05 9.68 -6.51
CA GLY A 266 16.04 10.26 -5.59
C GLY A 266 15.40 10.75 -4.31
N ARG A 267 14.33 11.55 -4.41
CA ARG A 267 13.58 12.04 -3.26
C ARG A 267 13.18 10.92 -2.29
N LEU A 268 12.52 9.87 -2.77
CA LEU A 268 12.09 8.76 -1.91
C LEU A 268 13.28 8.07 -1.23
N ARG A 269 14.39 7.89 -1.95
CA ARG A 269 15.60 7.29 -1.36
C ARG A 269 16.19 8.17 -0.27
N ASP A 270 16.26 9.48 -0.50
CA ASP A 270 16.76 10.45 0.49
C ASP A 270 15.85 10.48 1.73
N ASP A 271 14.52 10.44 1.52
CA ASP A 271 13.53 10.39 2.59
C ASP A 271 13.67 9.11 3.44
N LEU A 272 13.85 7.96 2.80
CA LEU A 272 14.11 6.68 3.48
C LEU A 272 15.36 6.76 4.36
N GLY A 273 16.49 7.22 3.80
CA GLY A 273 17.75 7.33 4.52
C GLY A 273 17.70 8.35 5.65
N TRP A 274 17.02 9.47 5.45
CA TRP A 274 16.87 10.52 6.45
C TRP A 274 15.97 10.04 7.62
N LEU A 275 14.80 9.50 7.28
CA LEU A 275 13.82 9.06 8.27
C LEU A 275 14.33 7.89 9.12
N ALA A 276 15.15 7.01 8.52
CA ALA A 276 15.74 5.87 9.20
C ALA A 276 16.63 6.25 10.38
N ARG A 277 17.15 7.46 10.41
CA ARG A 277 18.04 7.99 11.48
C ARG A 277 17.35 8.93 12.43
N SER A 278 16.11 9.35 12.14
CA SER A 278 15.37 10.35 12.91
C SER A 278 15.01 9.84 14.30
N ASP A 279 15.18 10.71 15.30
CA ASP A 279 14.74 10.49 16.69
C ASP A 279 13.28 10.90 16.91
N GLY A 280 12.71 11.68 15.97
CA GLY A 280 11.40 12.32 16.12
C GLY A 280 10.21 11.38 15.96
N LEU A 281 10.43 10.09 15.69
CA LEU A 281 9.32 9.13 15.49
C LEU A 281 9.71 7.70 15.92
N PHE A 282 8.68 6.85 16.01
CA PHE A 282 8.84 5.38 16.00
C PHE A 282 8.28 4.83 14.68
N TRP A 283 9.05 4.06 13.93
CA TRP A 283 8.60 3.47 12.67
C TRP A 283 8.57 1.94 12.75
N LEU A 284 7.36 1.38 12.61
CA LEU A 284 7.10 -0.06 12.49
C LEU A 284 6.74 -0.41 11.04
N ASP A 285 7.44 -1.39 10.46
CA ASP A 285 7.10 -1.98 9.17
C ASP A 285 6.55 -3.40 9.37
N VAL A 286 5.33 -3.64 8.87
CA VAL A 286 4.65 -4.93 9.02
C VAL A 286 4.32 -5.50 7.66
N THR A 287 4.87 -6.66 7.38
CA THR A 287 4.65 -7.40 6.14
C THR A 287 4.45 -8.89 6.44
N ALA A 288 4.05 -9.69 5.47
CA ALA A 288 3.90 -11.13 5.67
C ALA A 288 4.39 -11.91 4.43
N PRO A 289 5.23 -12.94 4.59
CA PRO A 289 5.73 -13.76 3.48
C PRO A 289 4.64 -14.40 2.61
N GLY A 290 3.45 -14.61 3.17
CA GLY A 290 2.29 -15.12 2.44
C GLY A 290 1.59 -14.11 1.53
N ASP A 291 1.87 -12.81 1.70
CA ASP A 291 1.34 -11.75 0.84
C ASP A 291 2.24 -11.57 -0.39
N ALA A 292 1.74 -12.04 -1.54
CA ALA A 292 2.46 -11.93 -2.81
C ALA A 292 2.48 -10.49 -3.38
N CYS A 293 1.68 -9.56 -2.84
CA CYS A 293 1.63 -8.19 -3.34
C CYS A 293 2.68 -7.28 -2.70
N CYS A 294 3.38 -7.69 -1.64
CA CYS A 294 4.33 -6.87 -0.90
C CYS A 294 5.76 -7.45 -0.89
N PHE A 295 6.74 -6.61 -0.60
CA PHE A 295 8.14 -7.03 -0.40
C PHE A 295 8.35 -7.49 1.05
N ALA A 296 7.76 -8.65 1.34
CA ALA A 296 7.69 -9.19 2.69
C ALA A 296 9.06 -9.32 3.36
N LEU A 297 9.17 -8.74 4.58
CA LEU A 297 10.38 -8.71 5.40
C LEU A 297 11.60 -8.07 4.72
N CYS A 298 11.42 -7.36 3.60
CA CYS A 298 12.47 -6.51 3.06
C CYS A 298 12.52 -5.21 3.87
N ASP A 299 13.64 -4.93 4.52
CA ASP A 299 13.85 -3.62 5.15
C ASP A 299 13.90 -2.54 4.04
N PRO A 300 12.91 -1.65 3.95
CA PRO A 300 12.80 -0.73 2.81
C PRO A 300 13.97 0.24 2.70
N VAL A 301 14.64 0.53 3.81
CA VAL A 301 15.82 1.39 3.84
C VAL A 301 17.04 0.63 3.35
N ALA A 302 17.29 -0.53 3.94
CA ALA A 302 18.49 -1.30 3.67
C ALA A 302 18.51 -1.87 2.23
N VAL A 303 17.40 -2.43 1.74
CA VAL A 303 17.36 -2.97 0.38
C VAL A 303 17.51 -1.89 -0.70
N CYS A 304 17.14 -0.64 -0.39
CA CYS A 304 17.33 0.51 -1.27
C CYS A 304 18.75 1.11 -1.18
N GLY A 305 19.62 0.56 -0.33
CA GLY A 305 20.99 1.05 -0.17
C GLY A 305 21.11 2.34 0.64
N GLN A 306 20.10 2.67 1.44
CA GLN A 306 20.05 3.88 2.26
C GLN A 306 20.39 3.64 3.74
N ALA A 307 20.68 2.38 4.10
CA ALA A 307 21.10 2.02 5.44
C ALA A 307 22.48 2.62 5.77
N GLY A 308 22.60 3.17 6.97
CA GLY A 308 23.85 3.61 7.57
C GLY A 308 24.13 2.88 8.89
N PRO A 309 25.30 3.07 9.50
CA PRO A 309 25.65 2.50 10.80
C PRO A 309 24.73 3.01 11.93
N ASP A 310 24.12 4.16 11.73
CA ASP A 310 23.20 4.86 12.62
C ASP A 310 21.72 4.62 12.31
N GLN A 311 21.41 3.61 11.46
CA GLN A 311 20.03 3.25 11.17
C GLN A 311 19.31 2.74 12.42
N ARG A 312 18.22 3.40 12.79
CA ARG A 312 17.33 3.04 13.90
C ARG A 312 16.05 2.36 13.38
N TRP A 313 15.51 2.88 12.27
CA TRP A 313 14.22 2.50 11.72
C TRP A 313 14.33 1.91 10.30
N PRO A 314 13.32 1.14 9.90
CA PRO A 314 12.16 0.68 10.65
C PRO A 314 12.47 -0.55 11.53
N LEU A 315 11.62 -0.77 12.55
CA LEU A 315 11.45 -2.09 13.15
C LEU A 315 10.64 -2.96 12.18
N VAL A 316 11.27 -3.91 11.52
CA VAL A 316 10.61 -4.79 10.53
C VAL A 316 10.10 -6.06 11.21
N ILE A 317 8.80 -6.29 11.19
CA ILE A 317 8.17 -7.50 11.72
C ILE A 317 7.24 -8.18 10.73
N SER A 318 7.01 -9.48 10.98
CA SER A 318 6.03 -10.26 10.23
C SER A 318 4.66 -10.23 10.92
N ALA A 319 3.57 -10.00 10.15
CA ALA A 319 2.22 -10.30 10.63
C ALA A 319 1.95 -11.82 10.74
N ALA A 320 2.86 -12.66 10.25
CA ALA A 320 2.90 -14.12 10.41
C ALA A 320 1.56 -14.81 10.09
N PHE A 321 0.95 -14.52 8.95
CA PHE A 321 -0.38 -15.01 8.54
C PHE A 321 -0.55 -16.52 8.70
N THR A 322 0.52 -17.32 8.54
CA THR A 322 0.49 -18.78 8.76
C THR A 322 0.27 -19.18 10.23
N HIS A 323 0.56 -18.29 11.16
CA HIS A 323 0.40 -18.52 12.60
C HIS A 323 -0.78 -17.76 13.18
N THR A 324 -1.04 -16.56 12.64
CA THR A 324 -2.05 -15.64 13.15
C THR A 324 -3.44 -15.83 12.52
N LEU A 325 -3.54 -16.64 11.46
CA LEU A 325 -4.80 -17.05 10.85
C LEU A 325 -5.00 -18.56 11.01
N SER A 326 -6.22 -18.97 11.34
CA SER A 326 -6.60 -20.39 11.38
C SER A 326 -6.49 -21.04 10.00
N PRO A 327 -6.37 -22.37 9.91
CA PRO A 327 -6.37 -23.11 8.63
C PRO A 327 -7.58 -22.77 7.74
N ASP A 328 -8.78 -22.64 8.34
CA ASP A 328 -9.99 -22.26 7.62
C ASP A 328 -9.91 -20.86 7.02
N ARG A 329 -9.40 -19.90 7.77
CA ARG A 329 -9.17 -18.52 7.32
C ARG A 329 -8.13 -18.50 6.19
N GLN A 330 -7.04 -19.24 6.33
CA GLN A 330 -6.01 -19.39 5.29
C GLN A 330 -6.59 -20.02 4.01
N ALA A 331 -7.39 -21.08 4.13
CA ALA A 331 -8.07 -21.70 3.00
C ALA A 331 -9.04 -20.74 2.30
N ALA A 332 -9.80 -19.94 3.06
CA ALA A 332 -10.71 -18.93 2.53
C ALA A 332 -10.00 -17.78 1.79
N LEU A 333 -8.74 -17.49 2.13
CA LEU A 333 -7.92 -16.47 1.50
C LEU A 333 -7.01 -17.00 0.38
N LYS A 334 -6.92 -18.31 0.22
CA LYS A 334 -6.10 -18.96 -0.83
C LYS A 334 -6.51 -18.43 -2.20
N ASN A 335 -5.52 -18.05 -3.00
CA ASN A 335 -5.69 -17.45 -4.35
C ASN A 335 -6.48 -16.14 -4.40
N ARG A 336 -6.72 -15.50 -3.25
CA ARG A 336 -7.39 -14.20 -3.15
C ARG A 336 -6.39 -13.13 -2.77
N TRP A 337 -5.38 -12.90 -3.63
CA TRP A 337 -4.21 -12.07 -3.34
C TRP A 337 -4.57 -10.68 -2.82
N PHE A 338 -5.52 -9.98 -3.44
CA PHE A 338 -5.97 -8.67 -2.94
C PHE A 338 -6.60 -8.74 -1.55
N LYS A 339 -7.42 -9.78 -1.27
CA LYS A 339 -7.99 -9.93 0.06
C LYS A 339 -6.90 -10.20 1.10
N LEU A 340 -5.91 -11.01 0.74
CA LEU A 340 -4.78 -11.30 1.59
C LEU A 340 -3.90 -10.06 1.82
N HIS A 341 -3.72 -9.22 0.79
CA HIS A 341 -3.00 -7.96 0.91
C HIS A 341 -3.71 -6.95 1.83
N PHE A 342 -5.04 -7.02 1.96
CA PHE A 342 -5.81 -6.22 2.92
C PHE A 342 -5.90 -6.84 4.31
N GLN A 343 -5.35 -8.06 4.53
CA GLN A 343 -5.45 -8.76 5.82
C GLN A 343 -4.81 -7.97 6.98
N TYR A 344 -3.82 -7.12 6.70
CA TYR A 344 -3.23 -6.24 7.72
C TYR A 344 -4.24 -5.31 8.39
N LEU A 345 -5.34 -4.97 7.71
CA LEU A 345 -6.42 -4.11 8.19
C LEU A 345 -7.61 -4.91 8.74
N CYS A 346 -7.51 -6.23 8.78
CA CYS A 346 -8.59 -7.14 9.16
C CYS A 346 -8.30 -7.82 10.49
N ALA A 347 -9.33 -8.47 11.04
CA ALA A 347 -9.22 -9.26 12.25
C ALA A 347 -8.33 -10.50 12.04
N PHE A 348 -7.60 -10.86 13.09
CA PHE A 348 -6.81 -12.08 13.20
C PHE A 348 -7.51 -13.02 14.18
N ASP A 349 -7.88 -14.22 13.74
CA ASP A 349 -8.56 -15.21 14.59
C ASP A 349 -7.61 -15.93 15.56
N ARG A 350 -6.29 -15.76 15.35
CA ARG A 350 -5.21 -16.16 16.26
C ARG A 350 -4.23 -15.00 16.43
N PRO A 351 -4.64 -13.91 17.12
CA PRO A 351 -3.83 -12.70 17.19
C PRO A 351 -2.47 -12.97 17.80
N GLY A 352 -1.43 -12.41 17.19
CA GLY A 352 -0.05 -12.41 17.67
C GLY A 352 0.36 -11.02 18.15
N ASP A 353 1.63 -10.65 17.93
CA ASP A 353 2.17 -9.33 18.29
C ASP A 353 1.49 -8.19 17.54
N TYR A 354 1.11 -8.45 16.28
CA TYR A 354 0.44 -7.48 15.43
C TYR A 354 -1.07 -7.65 15.52
N ASP A 355 -1.74 -6.62 16.00
CA ASP A 355 -3.19 -6.45 16.00
C ASP A 355 -3.50 -4.99 15.63
N TYR A 356 -4.07 -4.79 14.43
CA TYR A 356 -4.36 -3.45 13.89
C TYR A 356 -5.31 -2.65 14.79
N PHE A 357 -6.27 -3.31 15.45
CA PHE A 357 -7.25 -2.65 16.31
C PHE A 357 -6.67 -2.33 17.67
N ALA A 358 -5.81 -3.19 18.22
CA ALA A 358 -5.07 -2.88 19.44
C ALA A 358 -4.06 -1.73 19.23
N ILE A 359 -3.50 -1.60 18.02
CA ILE A 359 -2.62 -0.49 17.64
C ILE A 359 -3.43 0.79 17.47
N THR A 360 -4.50 0.76 16.67
CA THR A 360 -5.25 1.98 16.31
C THR A 360 -6.23 2.45 17.36
N ALA A 361 -6.73 1.58 18.23
CA ALA A 361 -7.71 1.90 19.25
C ALA A 361 -7.28 1.56 20.69
N GLY A 362 -6.06 1.06 20.91
CA GLY A 362 -5.54 0.72 22.23
C GLY A 362 -4.88 1.90 22.95
N PRO A 363 -4.58 1.76 24.26
CA PRO A 363 -4.11 2.85 25.12
C PRO A 363 -2.58 3.04 25.13
N ARG A 364 -1.85 2.34 24.31
CA ARG A 364 -0.39 2.42 24.22
C ARG A 364 0.01 3.05 22.91
N THR A 365 1.03 3.91 22.93
CA THR A 365 1.66 4.36 21.67
C THR A 365 2.28 3.18 20.94
N LEU A 366 2.53 3.33 19.64
CA LEU A 366 3.20 2.29 18.83
C LEU A 366 4.57 1.94 19.44
N ALA A 367 5.33 2.94 19.87
CA ALA A 367 6.62 2.75 20.54
C ALA A 367 6.50 1.95 21.84
N GLN A 368 5.51 2.25 22.69
CA GLN A 368 5.26 1.50 23.94
C GLN A 368 4.84 0.06 23.67
N ARG A 369 4.02 -0.16 22.63
CA ARG A 369 3.53 -1.50 22.29
C ARG A 369 4.64 -2.42 21.79
N PHE A 370 5.62 -1.89 21.09
CA PHE A 370 6.73 -2.65 20.51
C PHE A 370 8.07 -2.39 21.22
N ALA A 371 8.04 -1.83 22.44
CA ALA A 371 9.24 -1.62 23.24
C ALA A 371 9.99 -2.96 23.46
N GLY A 372 11.27 -2.98 23.15
CA GLY A 372 12.12 -4.18 23.28
C GLY A 372 11.86 -5.28 22.23
N ARG A 373 10.91 -5.10 21.31
CA ARG A 373 10.67 -6.05 20.23
C ARG A 373 11.84 -6.03 19.23
N LYS A 374 12.37 -7.21 18.93
CA LYS A 374 13.43 -7.37 17.92
C LYS A 374 12.81 -7.57 16.53
N PRO A 375 13.50 -7.19 15.44
CA PRO A 375 13.08 -7.51 14.09
C PRO A 375 12.81 -9.01 13.90
N SER A 376 11.85 -9.33 13.02
CA SER A 376 11.51 -10.73 12.74
C SER A 376 12.69 -11.47 12.07
N PRO A 377 12.86 -12.77 12.37
CA PRO A 377 13.78 -13.61 11.64
C PRO A 377 13.50 -13.60 10.13
N GLY A 378 14.53 -13.70 9.32
CA GLY A 378 14.40 -13.69 7.86
C GLY A 378 14.19 -12.29 7.25
N ARG A 379 14.39 -11.22 8.03
CA ARG A 379 14.49 -9.85 7.49
C ARG A 379 15.59 -9.78 6.43
N ILE A 380 15.28 -9.18 5.29
CA ILE A 380 16.21 -8.96 4.17
C ILE A 380 16.76 -7.54 4.31
N THR A 381 18.06 -7.43 4.51
CA THR A 381 18.79 -6.15 4.65
C THR A 381 19.87 -5.95 3.59
N ARG A 382 20.08 -6.96 2.73
CA ARG A 382 21.09 -6.86 1.66
C ARG A 382 20.67 -5.79 0.65
N PRO A 383 21.50 -4.76 0.42
CA PRO A 383 21.20 -3.74 -0.56
C PRO A 383 21.20 -4.33 -1.98
N VAL A 384 20.16 -4.03 -2.74
CA VAL A 384 20.04 -4.37 -4.18
C VAL A 384 19.60 -3.16 -5.00
N GLY A 385 19.44 -2.00 -4.37
CA GLY A 385 19.15 -0.73 -5.01
C GLY A 385 20.25 -0.25 -5.96
N ALA A 386 20.02 0.83 -6.67
CA ALA A 386 21.04 1.49 -7.47
C ALA A 386 22.18 1.98 -6.57
N ARG A 387 23.42 1.73 -7.01
CA ARG A 387 24.56 2.49 -6.52
C ARG A 387 24.49 3.92 -7.01
#